data_dfc7bfb0f38f2c29be3558879ca117bf
#
_entry.id   dfc7bfb0f38f2c29be3558879ca117bf
#
_cell.length_a   1.000
_cell.length_b   1.000
_cell.length_c   1.000
_cell.angle_alpha   90.00
_cell.angle_beta   90.00
_cell.angle_gamma   90.00
#
_symmetry.space_group_name_H-M   'P 1'
#
loop_
_entity.id
_entity.type
_entity.pdbx_description
1 polymer ?
#
loop_
_entity_poly.entity_id
_entity_poly.type
_entity_poly.pdbx_seq_one_letter_code
_entity_poly.pdbx_strand_id
1 'polypeptide(L)'
;MPTDLRGAQRILIYGVTGSGKTTAADLIGEGLGLPSHHVDDEIGWLPDWVERPAHDQRRLAAEMAAGEVWVIDSAYGKWRDVVTAQAQYVVALDYPRLVSLSRLVCRGLHRVVTKEPMCNGNYESWGRLLGKKSIIRWHFRSFDHKRAAIDTMESAPDGPPVVRLRRSSDLDALLRILR
;
A
#
# COMPACT_ATOMS: atom_id res chain seq x y z
N MET A 1 -7.35 -14.45 -14.88
CA MET A 1 -8.69 -13.82 -14.96
C MET A 1 -8.74 -12.82 -13.80
N PRO A 2 -9.19 -11.58 -13.99
CA PRO A 2 -9.38 -10.71 -12.84
C PRO A 2 -10.44 -11.34 -11.93
N THR A 3 -10.05 -11.63 -10.70
CA THR A 3 -10.97 -12.14 -9.69
C THR A 3 -11.99 -11.04 -9.40
N ASP A 4 -13.27 -11.38 -9.43
CA ASP A 4 -14.34 -10.44 -9.10
C ASP A 4 -14.29 -10.14 -7.59
N LEU A 5 -14.11 -8.87 -7.25
CA LEU A 5 -14.08 -8.41 -5.85
C LEU A 5 -15.46 -7.97 -5.35
N ARG A 6 -16.52 -8.08 -6.16
CA ARG A 6 -17.87 -7.70 -5.73
C ARG A 6 -18.29 -8.55 -4.53
N GLY A 7 -18.78 -7.87 -3.50
CA GLY A 7 -19.14 -8.50 -2.22
C GLY A 7 -17.97 -8.71 -1.26
N ALA A 8 -16.74 -8.40 -1.65
CA ALA A 8 -15.62 -8.35 -0.72
C ALA A 8 -15.78 -7.15 0.24
N GLN A 9 -15.52 -7.39 1.52
CA GLN A 9 -15.63 -6.38 2.59
C GLN A 9 -14.26 -5.98 3.16
N ARG A 10 -13.25 -6.83 3.03
CA ARG A 10 -11.93 -6.61 3.63
C ARG A 10 -10.84 -6.89 2.60
N ILE A 11 -10.22 -5.82 2.09
CA ILE A 11 -9.25 -5.88 0.98
C ILE A 11 -7.94 -5.23 1.39
N LEU A 12 -6.85 -5.98 1.35
CA LEU A 12 -5.50 -5.43 1.50
C LEU A 12 -4.91 -5.10 0.13
N ILE A 13 -4.49 -3.85 -0.07
CA ILE A 13 -3.68 -3.47 -1.23
C ILE A 13 -2.21 -3.61 -0.86
N TYR A 14 -1.44 -4.37 -1.62
CA TYR A 14 -0.04 -4.62 -1.33
C TYR A 14 0.85 -4.35 -2.54
N GLY A 15 2.11 -3.96 -2.29
CA GLY A 15 3.07 -3.67 -3.36
C GLY A 15 4.20 -2.78 -2.89
N VAL A 16 5.14 -2.51 -3.79
CA VAL A 16 6.31 -1.67 -3.51
C VAL A 16 5.92 -0.19 -3.34
N THR A 17 6.81 0.59 -2.74
CA THR A 17 6.67 2.04 -2.71
C THR A 17 6.65 2.60 -4.13
N GLY A 18 5.74 3.53 -4.41
CA GLY A 18 5.56 4.11 -5.75
C GLY A 18 4.67 3.28 -6.69
N SER A 19 4.14 2.13 -6.27
CA SER A 19 3.22 1.35 -7.11
C SER A 19 1.80 1.94 -7.24
N GLY A 20 1.43 2.92 -6.40
CA GLY A 20 0.11 3.56 -6.43
C GLY A 20 -0.92 2.89 -5.52
N LYS A 21 -0.49 2.27 -4.43
CA LYS A 21 -1.37 1.56 -3.48
C LYS A 21 -2.50 2.43 -2.91
N THR A 22 -2.17 3.62 -2.45
CA THR A 22 -3.14 4.56 -1.88
C THR A 22 -4.23 4.91 -2.90
N THR A 23 -3.82 5.28 -4.12
CA THR A 23 -4.79 5.54 -5.21
C THR A 23 -5.63 4.30 -5.54
N ALA A 24 -5.03 3.10 -5.56
CA ALA A 24 -5.77 1.87 -5.81
C ALA A 24 -6.76 1.56 -4.68
N ALA A 25 -6.38 1.82 -3.41
CA ALA A 25 -7.27 1.65 -2.27
C ALA A 25 -8.48 2.58 -2.35
N ASP A 26 -8.26 3.86 -2.67
CA ASP A 26 -9.34 4.84 -2.81
C ASP A 26 -10.30 4.46 -3.95
N LEU A 27 -9.76 4.12 -5.14
CA LEU A 27 -10.59 3.76 -6.29
C LEU A 27 -11.36 2.44 -6.10
N ILE A 28 -10.78 1.46 -5.45
CA ILE A 28 -11.45 0.19 -5.14
C ILE A 28 -12.48 0.41 -4.03
N GLY A 29 -12.12 1.18 -3.01
CA GLY A 29 -13.04 1.57 -1.93
C GLY A 29 -14.26 2.30 -2.46
N GLU A 30 -14.07 3.30 -3.32
CA GLU A 30 -15.14 4.01 -4.00
C GLU A 30 -16.04 3.07 -4.83
N GLY A 31 -15.43 2.20 -5.64
CA GLY A 31 -16.16 1.25 -6.49
C GLY A 31 -17.00 0.23 -5.73
N LEU A 32 -16.60 -0.11 -4.49
CA LEU A 32 -17.28 -1.09 -3.63
C LEU A 32 -18.09 -0.45 -2.50
N GLY A 33 -18.01 0.87 -2.32
CA GLY A 33 -18.63 1.56 -1.17
C GLY A 33 -17.97 1.23 0.16
N LEU A 34 -16.65 0.97 0.18
CA LEU A 34 -15.87 0.62 1.36
C LEU A 34 -14.98 1.78 1.81
N PRO A 35 -14.76 1.99 3.12
CA PRO A 35 -13.79 2.96 3.60
C PRO A 35 -12.37 2.54 3.23
N SER A 36 -11.55 3.50 2.75
CA SER A 36 -10.12 3.31 2.54
C SER A 36 -9.31 3.85 3.71
N HIS A 37 -8.27 3.10 4.10
CA HIS A 37 -7.36 3.45 5.19
C HIS A 37 -5.94 3.65 4.65
N HIS A 38 -5.36 4.80 4.97
CA HIS A 38 -4.00 5.18 4.57
C HIS A 38 -3.02 4.92 5.71
N VAL A 39 -2.32 3.80 5.62
CA VAL A 39 -1.44 3.30 6.68
C VAL A 39 -0.31 4.27 7.05
N ASP A 40 0.25 4.96 6.07
CA ASP A 40 1.32 5.92 6.33
C ASP A 40 0.86 7.10 7.21
N ASP A 41 -0.41 7.51 7.08
CA ASP A 41 -1.02 8.58 7.86
C ASP A 41 -1.55 8.07 9.22
N GLU A 42 -2.28 6.98 9.21
CA GLU A 42 -3.02 6.51 10.38
C GLU A 42 -2.15 5.70 11.37
N ILE A 43 -1.19 4.92 10.85
CA ILE A 43 -0.39 3.98 11.64
C ILE A 43 1.09 4.31 11.63
N GLY A 44 1.67 4.61 10.46
CA GLY A 44 3.11 4.59 10.25
C GLY A 44 3.88 5.74 10.89
N TRP A 45 3.45 6.95 10.60
CA TRP A 45 4.21 8.17 10.91
C TRP A 45 3.48 9.10 11.86
N LEU A 46 4.27 9.75 12.71
CA LEU A 46 3.91 10.91 13.51
C LEU A 46 4.48 12.17 12.83
N PRO A 47 4.08 13.38 13.27
CA PRO A 47 4.74 14.62 12.86
C PRO A 47 6.27 14.54 13.01
N ASP A 48 7.00 15.38 12.26
CA ASP A 48 8.47 15.43 12.22
C ASP A 48 9.15 14.13 11.76
N TRP A 49 8.44 13.34 10.95
CA TRP A 49 8.93 12.06 10.44
C TRP A 49 9.36 11.07 11.53
N VAL A 50 8.72 11.13 12.67
CA VAL A 50 8.92 10.15 13.74
C VAL A 50 8.13 8.89 13.39
N GLU A 51 8.82 7.75 13.21
CA GLU A 51 8.15 6.47 13.02
C GLU A 51 7.50 6.04 14.33
N ARG A 52 6.21 5.73 14.29
CA ARG A 52 5.49 5.23 15.48
C ARG A 52 6.14 3.94 15.99
N PRO A 53 6.25 3.72 17.30
CA PRO A 53 6.79 2.48 17.87
C PRO A 53 6.11 1.23 17.32
N ALA A 54 6.88 0.17 17.08
CA ALA A 54 6.38 -1.03 16.40
C ALA A 54 5.21 -1.72 17.11
N HIS A 55 5.18 -1.68 18.45
CA HIS A 55 4.07 -2.24 19.24
C HIS A 55 2.78 -1.44 19.07
N ASP A 56 2.87 -0.10 18.97
CA ASP A 56 1.71 0.76 18.71
C ASP A 56 1.20 0.58 17.29
N GLN A 57 2.12 0.49 16.30
CA GLN A 57 1.74 0.19 14.92
C GLN A 57 0.97 -1.13 14.85
N ARG A 58 1.45 -2.19 15.52
CA ARG A 58 0.80 -3.50 15.52
C ARG A 58 -0.57 -3.48 16.19
N ARG A 59 -0.71 -2.75 17.31
CA ARG A 59 -1.99 -2.57 17.99
C ARG A 59 -3.00 -1.84 17.11
N LEU A 60 -2.61 -0.72 16.53
CA LEU A 60 -3.48 0.06 15.62
C LEU A 60 -3.86 -0.73 14.37
N ALA A 61 -2.92 -1.50 13.80
CA ALA A 61 -3.20 -2.37 12.68
C ALA A 61 -4.21 -3.47 13.04
N ALA A 62 -4.13 -4.03 14.26
CA ALA A 62 -5.09 -5.02 14.73
C ALA A 62 -6.49 -4.42 14.94
N GLU A 63 -6.55 -3.22 15.52
CA GLU A 63 -7.81 -2.48 15.70
C GLU A 63 -8.47 -2.17 14.36
N MET A 64 -7.69 -1.66 13.39
CA MET A 64 -8.15 -1.38 12.02
C MET A 64 -8.63 -2.65 11.30
N ALA A 65 -7.84 -3.73 11.37
CA ALA A 65 -8.17 -5.00 10.72
C ALA A 65 -9.36 -5.74 11.35
N ALA A 66 -9.69 -5.46 12.62
CA ALA A 66 -10.88 -6.00 13.30
C ALA A 66 -12.19 -5.39 12.80
N GLY A 67 -12.15 -4.31 12.02
CA GLY A 67 -13.32 -3.72 11.38
C GLY A 67 -14.03 -4.70 10.44
N GLU A 68 -15.34 -4.53 10.29
CA GLU A 68 -16.14 -5.39 9.41
C GLU A 68 -15.86 -5.13 7.92
N VAL A 69 -15.58 -3.88 7.58
CA VAL A 69 -15.41 -3.42 6.19
C VAL A 69 -14.21 -2.47 6.08
N TRP A 70 -13.31 -2.71 5.12
CA TRP A 70 -12.16 -1.84 4.89
C TRP A 70 -11.42 -2.15 3.58
N VAL A 71 -10.74 -1.14 3.05
CA VAL A 71 -9.65 -1.27 2.07
C VAL A 71 -8.40 -0.64 2.68
N ILE A 72 -7.41 -1.44 3.04
CA ILE A 72 -6.16 -0.96 3.66
C ILE A 72 -5.07 -0.85 2.58
N ASP A 73 -4.45 0.32 2.44
CA ASP A 73 -3.53 0.65 1.34
C ASP A 73 -2.13 0.05 1.49
N SER A 74 -1.80 -0.57 2.60
CA SER A 74 -0.48 -1.18 2.84
C SER A 74 -0.48 -2.06 4.08
N ALA A 75 0.57 -2.88 4.22
CA ALA A 75 0.91 -3.55 5.47
C ALA A 75 2.43 -3.62 5.61
N TYR A 76 2.96 -3.13 6.74
CA TYR A 76 4.38 -3.20 7.01
C TYR A 76 4.78 -4.59 7.47
N GLY A 77 5.99 -5.03 7.17
CA GLY A 77 6.47 -6.37 7.50
C GLY A 77 6.35 -6.75 8.98
N LYS A 78 6.39 -5.75 9.87
CA LYS A 78 6.30 -5.92 11.33
C LYS A 78 4.92 -6.41 11.82
N TRP A 79 3.85 -6.20 11.05
CA TRP A 79 2.47 -6.51 11.42
C TRP A 79 1.58 -6.93 10.23
N ARG A 80 2.20 -7.25 9.08
CA ARG A 80 1.47 -7.71 7.89
C ARG A 80 0.61 -8.94 8.18
N ASP A 81 1.10 -9.85 8.99
CA ASP A 81 0.39 -11.05 9.44
C ASP A 81 -0.97 -10.72 10.04
N VAL A 82 -1.07 -9.67 10.82
CA VAL A 82 -2.32 -9.24 11.48
C VAL A 82 -3.38 -8.86 10.46
N VAL A 83 -3.01 -8.07 9.44
CA VAL A 83 -3.96 -7.61 8.41
C VAL A 83 -4.28 -8.73 7.42
N THR A 84 -3.29 -9.52 6.99
CA THR A 84 -3.53 -10.62 6.06
C THR A 84 -4.44 -11.70 6.65
N ALA A 85 -4.37 -11.94 7.96
CA ALA A 85 -5.26 -12.91 8.64
C ALA A 85 -6.75 -12.51 8.60
N GLN A 86 -7.05 -11.22 8.43
CA GLN A 86 -8.42 -10.70 8.38
C GLN A 86 -8.87 -10.36 6.95
N ALA A 87 -7.95 -10.26 6.01
CA ALA A 87 -8.23 -9.92 4.62
C ALA A 87 -9.01 -11.04 3.92
N GLN A 88 -10.02 -10.67 3.14
CA GLN A 88 -10.70 -11.60 2.22
C GLN A 88 -9.98 -11.67 0.87
N TYR A 89 -9.31 -10.59 0.48
CA TYR A 89 -8.50 -10.52 -0.74
C TYR A 89 -7.25 -9.67 -0.52
N VAL A 90 -6.19 -10.02 -1.24
CA VAL A 90 -5.02 -9.16 -1.41
C VAL A 90 -4.95 -8.72 -2.87
N VAL A 91 -5.01 -7.42 -3.13
CA VAL A 91 -4.73 -6.85 -4.46
C VAL A 91 -3.27 -6.45 -4.50
N ALA A 92 -2.45 -7.23 -5.21
CA ALA A 92 -1.01 -7.05 -5.27
C ALA A 92 -0.60 -6.25 -6.52
N LEU A 93 -0.07 -5.03 -6.32
CA LEU A 93 0.46 -4.19 -7.38
C LEU A 93 1.93 -4.56 -7.66
N ASP A 94 2.13 -5.55 -8.53
CA ASP A 94 3.44 -6.09 -8.90
C ASP A 94 3.95 -5.50 -10.24
N TYR A 95 4.01 -4.19 -10.30
CA TYR A 95 4.48 -3.49 -11.49
C TYR A 95 5.99 -3.59 -11.70
N PRO A 96 6.50 -3.47 -12.94
CA PRO A 96 7.93 -3.41 -13.20
C PRO A 96 8.61 -2.30 -12.37
N ARG A 97 9.86 -2.55 -11.95
CA ARG A 97 10.63 -1.63 -11.10
C ARG A 97 10.67 -0.20 -11.65
N LEU A 98 10.86 -0.07 -12.97
CA LEU A 98 10.93 1.25 -13.62
C LEU A 98 9.61 2.04 -13.48
N VAL A 99 8.47 1.36 -13.52
CA VAL A 99 7.16 2.02 -13.37
C VAL A 99 6.98 2.58 -11.96
N SER A 100 7.24 1.78 -10.94
CA SER A 100 7.12 2.24 -9.54
C SER A 100 8.19 3.27 -9.18
N LEU A 101 9.42 3.12 -9.70
CA LEU A 101 10.51 4.08 -9.47
C LEU A 101 10.23 5.43 -10.13
N SER A 102 9.82 5.46 -11.39
CA SER A 102 9.50 6.72 -12.08
C SER A 102 8.38 7.49 -11.37
N ARG A 103 7.30 6.80 -10.99
CA ARG A 103 6.21 7.40 -10.22
C ARG A 103 6.69 7.96 -8.87
N LEU A 104 7.56 7.21 -8.19
CA LEU A 104 8.11 7.62 -6.90
C LEU A 104 8.96 8.88 -7.04
N VAL A 105 9.84 8.93 -8.04
CA VAL A 105 10.70 10.10 -8.32
C VAL A 105 9.85 11.31 -8.70
N CYS A 106 8.95 11.17 -9.66
CA CYS A 106 8.07 12.29 -10.09
C CYS A 106 7.25 12.84 -8.91
N ARG A 107 6.65 11.96 -8.11
CA ARG A 107 5.90 12.36 -6.92
C ARG A 107 6.78 13.05 -5.87
N GLY A 108 7.99 12.52 -5.63
CA GLY A 108 8.94 13.13 -4.70
C GLY A 108 9.37 14.53 -5.13
N LEU A 109 9.70 14.72 -6.41
CA LEU A 109 10.03 16.02 -6.99
C LEU A 109 8.86 17.00 -6.88
N HIS A 110 7.66 16.57 -7.25
CA HIS A 110 6.45 17.38 -7.12
C HIS A 110 6.24 17.86 -5.68
N ARG A 111 6.31 16.98 -4.70
CA ARG A 111 6.12 17.31 -3.27
C ARG A 111 7.19 18.23 -2.70
N VAL A 112 8.45 18.11 -3.14
CA VAL A 112 9.50 19.05 -2.75
C VAL A 112 9.20 20.46 -3.24
N VAL A 113 8.65 20.62 -4.46
CA VAL A 113 8.33 21.91 -5.05
C VAL A 113 7.05 22.50 -4.48
N THR A 114 5.97 21.71 -4.42
CA THR A 114 4.63 22.18 -4.02
C THR A 114 4.47 22.32 -2.51
N LYS A 115 5.36 21.71 -1.72
CA LYS A 115 5.22 21.64 -0.25
C LYS A 115 3.90 21.02 0.18
N GLU A 116 3.42 20.03 -0.56
CA GLU A 116 2.23 19.29 -0.22
C GLU A 116 2.49 18.42 1.03
N PRO A 117 1.65 18.52 2.09
CA PRO A 117 1.81 17.67 3.28
C PRO A 117 1.50 16.22 2.96
N MET A 118 2.17 15.29 3.67
CA MET A 118 2.00 13.85 3.54
C MET A 118 2.31 13.14 4.86
N CYS A 119 1.92 11.89 4.99
CA CYS A 119 2.29 11.05 6.12
C CYS A 119 2.11 11.78 7.46
N ASN A 120 0.85 12.16 7.77
CA ASN A 120 0.50 12.86 9.01
C ASN A 120 1.12 14.26 9.13
N GLY A 121 1.00 15.08 8.08
CA GLY A 121 1.43 16.48 8.07
C GLY A 121 2.92 16.70 7.84
N ASN A 122 3.67 15.68 7.51
CA ASN A 122 5.09 15.80 7.17
C ASN A 122 5.30 16.38 5.76
N TYR A 123 6.48 16.94 5.51
CA TYR A 123 6.85 17.53 4.22
C TYR A 123 8.08 16.85 3.63
N GLU A 124 8.07 16.68 2.30
CA GLU A 124 9.25 16.22 1.58
C GLU A 124 10.26 17.36 1.41
N SER A 125 11.54 17.01 1.39
CA SER A 125 12.64 17.97 1.17
C SER A 125 13.73 17.36 0.30
N TRP A 126 14.56 18.21 -0.33
CA TRP A 126 15.70 17.75 -1.11
C TRP A 126 16.65 16.87 -0.29
N GLY A 127 16.91 17.25 0.98
CA GLY A 127 17.76 16.48 1.88
C GLY A 127 17.22 15.09 2.19
N ARG A 128 15.89 14.94 2.29
CA ARG A 128 15.24 13.64 2.49
C ARG A 128 15.16 12.84 1.20
N LEU A 129 14.79 13.48 0.09
CA LEU A 129 14.64 12.80 -1.20
C LEU A 129 15.94 12.20 -1.70
N LEU A 130 17.09 12.90 -1.51
CA LEU A 130 18.41 12.48 -1.99
C LEU A 130 19.31 11.88 -0.90
N GLY A 131 18.94 12.00 0.37
CA GLY A 131 19.74 11.61 1.52
C GLY A 131 19.87 10.09 1.72
N LYS A 132 20.59 9.71 2.78
CA LYS A 132 20.83 8.30 3.13
C LYS A 132 19.54 7.54 3.50
N LYS A 133 18.56 8.23 4.05
CA LYS A 133 17.22 7.69 4.42
C LYS A 133 16.17 7.93 3.32
N SER A 134 16.60 8.21 2.09
CA SER A 134 15.72 8.49 0.97
C SER A 134 14.76 7.34 0.67
N ILE A 135 13.51 7.70 0.37
CA ILE A 135 12.47 6.76 -0.08
C ILE A 135 12.87 6.06 -1.39
N ILE A 136 13.70 6.72 -2.23
CA ILE A 136 14.24 6.13 -3.46
C ILE A 136 15.20 4.99 -3.11
N ARG A 137 16.13 5.20 -2.14
CA ARG A 137 17.01 4.13 -1.66
C ARG A 137 16.24 3.00 -0.99
N TRP A 138 15.19 3.34 -0.26
CA TRP A 138 14.28 2.34 0.31
C TRP A 138 13.61 1.51 -0.77
N HIS A 139 13.16 2.12 -1.87
CA HIS A 139 12.58 1.42 -3.01
C HIS A 139 13.53 0.34 -3.53
N PHE A 140 14.81 0.68 -3.78
CA PHE A 140 15.78 -0.29 -4.28
C PHE A 140 16.00 -1.46 -3.30
N ARG A 141 16.11 -1.17 -2.01
CA ARG A 141 16.33 -2.20 -0.98
C ARG A 141 15.13 -3.10 -0.72
N SER A 142 13.93 -2.54 -0.82
CA SER A 142 12.70 -3.26 -0.47
C SER A 142 12.01 -3.92 -1.66
N PHE A 143 12.40 -3.60 -2.90
CA PHE A 143 11.69 -4.03 -4.11
C PHE A 143 11.58 -5.56 -4.19
N ASP A 144 12.70 -6.27 -4.18
CA ASP A 144 12.72 -7.72 -4.34
C ASP A 144 12.09 -8.43 -3.12
N HIS A 145 12.32 -7.89 -1.92
CA HIS A 145 11.68 -8.40 -0.71
C HIS A 145 10.13 -8.25 -0.73
N LYS A 146 9.63 -7.12 -1.26
CA LYS A 146 8.18 -6.92 -1.41
C LYS A 146 7.58 -7.86 -2.45
N ARG A 147 8.28 -8.13 -3.55
CA ARG A 147 7.84 -9.12 -4.55
C ARG A 147 7.83 -10.53 -4.00
N ALA A 148 8.89 -10.93 -3.32
CA ALA A 148 8.96 -12.24 -2.64
C ALA A 148 7.82 -12.40 -1.61
N ALA A 149 7.43 -11.32 -0.94
CA ALA A 149 6.29 -11.35 -0.03
C ALA A 149 4.94 -11.54 -0.78
N ILE A 150 4.79 -11.02 -2.00
CA ILE A 150 3.62 -11.30 -2.84
C ILE A 150 3.60 -12.79 -3.22
N ASP A 151 4.74 -13.33 -3.68
CA ASP A 151 4.87 -14.73 -4.03
C ASP A 151 4.52 -15.66 -2.84
N THR A 152 4.98 -15.28 -1.64
CA THR A 152 4.64 -16.01 -0.40
C THR A 152 3.14 -15.98 -0.09
N MET A 153 2.49 -14.81 -0.22
CA MET A 153 1.05 -14.70 0.01
C MET A 153 0.24 -15.47 -1.03
N GLU A 154 0.65 -15.42 -2.31
CA GLU A 154 0.00 -16.13 -3.41
C GLU A 154 0.11 -17.65 -3.27
N SER A 155 1.21 -18.14 -2.67
CA SER A 155 1.47 -19.58 -2.46
C SER A 155 0.94 -20.11 -1.13
N ALA A 156 0.39 -19.26 -0.25
CA ALA A 156 -0.11 -19.68 1.05
C ALA A 156 -1.44 -20.43 0.92
N PRO A 157 -1.51 -21.73 1.29
CA PRO A 157 -2.72 -22.54 1.04
C PRO A 157 -3.95 -22.05 1.82
N ASP A 158 -3.72 -21.49 3.02
CA ASP A 158 -4.78 -20.97 3.90
C ASP A 158 -4.82 -19.44 3.91
N GLY A 159 -4.12 -18.79 2.98
CA GLY A 159 -4.08 -17.34 2.85
C GLY A 159 -5.24 -16.76 2.04
N PRO A 160 -5.47 -15.45 2.13
CA PRO A 160 -6.47 -14.80 1.28
C PRO A 160 -6.06 -14.89 -0.20
N PRO A 161 -7.01 -15.06 -1.13
CA PRO A 161 -6.75 -15.03 -2.56
C PRO A 161 -6.00 -13.77 -2.99
N VAL A 162 -4.96 -13.92 -3.82
CA VAL A 162 -4.15 -12.81 -4.31
C VAL A 162 -4.54 -12.46 -5.75
N VAL A 163 -5.03 -11.24 -5.96
CA VAL A 163 -5.27 -10.64 -7.27
C VAL A 163 -4.03 -9.87 -7.68
N ARG A 164 -3.18 -10.48 -8.50
CA ARG A 164 -1.88 -9.90 -8.89
C ARG A 164 -2.01 -9.07 -10.16
N LEU A 165 -1.80 -7.77 -10.04
CA LEU A 165 -1.85 -6.79 -11.12
C LEU A 165 -0.41 -6.43 -11.56
N ARG A 166 -0.06 -6.76 -12.80
CA ARG A 166 1.29 -6.57 -13.34
C ARG A 166 1.45 -5.30 -14.17
N ARG A 167 0.34 -4.69 -14.58
CA ARG A 167 0.28 -3.45 -15.38
C ARG A 167 -0.78 -2.52 -14.83
N SER A 168 -0.65 -1.23 -15.09
CA SER A 168 -1.68 -0.25 -14.71
C SER A 168 -3.03 -0.55 -15.36
N SER A 169 -3.02 -1.02 -16.61
CA SER A 169 -4.23 -1.45 -17.32
C SER A 169 -4.99 -2.59 -16.63
N ASP A 170 -4.31 -3.40 -15.82
CA ASP A 170 -4.97 -4.47 -15.07
C ASP A 170 -5.83 -3.88 -13.94
N LEU A 171 -5.36 -2.80 -13.29
CA LEU A 171 -6.16 -2.05 -12.32
C LEU A 171 -7.36 -1.40 -13.00
N ASP A 172 -7.17 -0.76 -14.16
CA ASP A 172 -8.27 -0.15 -14.93
C ASP A 172 -9.32 -1.19 -15.33
N ALA A 173 -8.88 -2.40 -15.71
CA ALA A 173 -9.79 -3.50 -16.03
C ALA A 173 -10.57 -3.99 -14.79
N LEU A 174 -9.91 -4.11 -13.64
CA LEU A 174 -10.55 -4.46 -12.38
C LEU A 174 -11.61 -3.42 -12.00
N LEU A 175 -11.26 -2.14 -12.04
CA LEU A 175 -12.18 -1.03 -11.69
C LEU A 175 -13.42 -0.95 -12.59
N ARG A 176 -13.31 -1.35 -13.87
CA ARG A 176 -14.49 -1.43 -14.77
C ARG A 176 -15.47 -2.52 -14.37
N ILE A 177 -15.01 -3.57 -13.70
CA ILE A 177 -15.88 -4.66 -13.21
C ILE A 177 -16.60 -4.23 -11.93
N LEU A 178 -15.98 -3.34 -11.14
CA LEU A 178 -16.52 -2.88 -9.86
C LEU A 178 -17.55 -1.74 -10.01
N ARG A 179 -17.62 -1.12 -11.17
CA ARG A 179 -18.60 -0.07 -11.53
C ARG A 179 -19.83 -0.67 -12.19
#